data_7e12fbd651d9d947b8f45031019cf5b3
#
_entry.id   7e12fbd651d9d947b8f45031019cf5b3
#
_cell.length_a   1.000
_cell.length_b   1.000
_cell.length_c   1.000
_cell.angle_alpha   90.00
_cell.angle_beta   90.00
_cell.angle_gamma   90.00
#
_symmetry.space_group_name_H-M   'P 1'
#
loop_
_entity.id
_entity.type
_entity.pdbx_description
1 polymer ?
#
loop_
_entity_poly.entity_id
_entity_poly.type
_entity_poly.pdbx_seq_one_letter_code
_entity_poly.pdbx_strand_id
1 'polypeptide(L)'
;MSTPRTAPMSGTSRRARSAPPLGPRRGAVPASEATATEPPDIIRALGDEHRYQARLLNLLERQVGLLNQRQVPDYDAMYGVMRYMTQFPDRLHHPKEDLVFEKIVQRDAGAEPKVKELLQAHVDIIEKGQHLLEAIEHGRKGDAQADPNVLRKAAHAYIGSLRRHMDIEHLHMFPLAQKVLTAADWVEVDARMKPIL
;
A
#
# COMPACT_ATOMS: atom_id res chain seq x y z
N MET A 1 -68.57 37.72 -35.83
CA MET A 1 -69.68 37.15 -36.59
C MET A 1 -69.40 35.67 -36.76
N SER A 2 -70.07 34.96 -36.18
CA SER A 2 -71.08 33.92 -36.16
C SER A 2 -70.56 32.63 -35.61
N THR A 3 -71.09 32.28 -34.46
CA THR A 3 -71.38 30.92 -34.02
C THR A 3 -72.52 30.33 -34.82
N PRO A 4 -73.08 29.11 -34.61
CA PRO A 4 -72.68 27.91 -33.87
C PRO A 4 -73.02 26.60 -34.65
N ARG A 5 -72.80 25.39 -34.10
CA ARG A 5 -73.84 24.35 -33.88
C ARG A 5 -73.29 22.99 -33.40
N THR A 6 -73.61 22.66 -32.25
CA THR A 6 -74.29 21.45 -31.66
C THR A 6 -74.13 20.07 -32.28
N ALA A 7 -73.86 19.15 -31.41
CA ALA A 7 -73.84 17.70 -31.28
C ALA A 7 -74.92 16.87 -32.02
N PRO A 8 -74.96 15.50 -31.99
CA PRO A 8 -74.99 14.69 -30.76
C PRO A 8 -74.32 13.28 -30.85
N MET A 9 -74.02 12.73 -29.70
CA MET A 9 -74.17 11.35 -29.18
C MET A 9 -74.35 10.15 -30.11
N SER A 10 -73.49 9.17 -29.93
CA SER A 10 -73.92 7.77 -29.74
C SER A 10 -72.84 6.93 -29.09
N GLY A 11 -73.17 6.25 -28.02
CA GLY A 11 -72.30 5.40 -27.22
C GLY A 11 -72.13 4.03 -27.87
N THR A 12 -70.98 3.42 -27.57
CA THR A 12 -70.86 1.98 -27.58
C THR A 12 -69.95 1.57 -26.41
N SER A 13 -70.59 0.92 -25.47
CA SER A 13 -70.02 0.15 -24.38
C SER A 13 -69.00 -0.88 -24.90
N ARG A 14 -67.74 -0.75 -24.51
CA ARG A 14 -66.76 -1.87 -24.65
C ARG A 14 -66.42 -2.41 -23.26
N ARG A 15 -66.88 -3.64 -23.05
CA ARG A 15 -66.56 -4.51 -21.91
C ARG A 15 -65.04 -4.46 -21.59
N ALA A 16 -64.77 -4.20 -20.34
CA ALA A 16 -63.43 -4.40 -19.75
C ALA A 16 -63.06 -5.90 -19.82
N ARG A 17 -61.96 -6.22 -20.52
CA ARG A 17 -61.32 -7.50 -20.40
C ARG A 17 -60.38 -7.46 -19.18
N SER A 18 -60.67 -8.29 -18.20
CA SER A 18 -59.84 -8.55 -17.05
C SER A 18 -58.50 -9.08 -17.49
N ALA A 19 -57.42 -8.42 -17.11
CA ALA A 19 -56.04 -8.94 -17.24
C ALA A 19 -55.83 -10.11 -16.27
N PRO A 20 -55.04 -11.14 -16.64
CA PRO A 20 -54.74 -12.24 -15.73
C PRO A 20 -53.80 -11.78 -14.60
N PRO A 21 -53.83 -12.44 -13.43
CA PRO A 21 -53.00 -12.08 -12.28
C PRO A 21 -51.52 -12.34 -12.62
N LEU A 22 -50.68 -11.35 -12.37
CA LEU A 22 -49.22 -11.49 -12.38
C LEU A 22 -48.81 -12.54 -11.32
N GLY A 23 -48.15 -13.58 -11.74
CA GLY A 23 -47.56 -14.56 -10.87
C GLY A 23 -46.50 -13.96 -9.94
N PRO A 24 -46.09 -14.68 -8.87
CA PRO A 24 -45.22 -14.13 -7.87
C PRO A 24 -43.88 -13.70 -8.50
N ARG A 25 -43.50 -12.46 -8.35
CA ARG A 25 -42.17 -11.96 -8.67
C ARG A 25 -41.17 -12.76 -7.85
N ARG A 26 -40.31 -13.51 -8.52
CA ARG A 26 -39.13 -14.11 -7.90
C ARG A 26 -38.38 -12.98 -7.21
N GLY A 27 -38.21 -13.09 -5.89
CA GLY A 27 -37.47 -12.16 -5.08
C GLY A 27 -36.07 -11.98 -5.68
N ALA A 28 -35.72 -10.73 -5.95
CA ALA A 28 -34.33 -10.37 -6.16
C ALA A 28 -33.55 -10.80 -4.91
N VAL A 29 -32.63 -11.72 -5.07
CA VAL A 29 -31.65 -12.05 -4.03
C VAL A 29 -30.91 -10.73 -3.78
N PRO A 30 -30.85 -10.20 -2.55
CA PRO A 30 -30.04 -9.04 -2.28
C PRO A 30 -28.61 -9.40 -2.64
N ALA A 31 -27.97 -8.58 -3.47
CA ALA A 31 -26.53 -8.65 -3.66
C ALA A 31 -25.92 -8.62 -2.25
N SER A 32 -25.24 -9.69 -1.88
CA SER A 32 -24.47 -9.76 -0.66
C SER A 32 -23.56 -8.53 -0.67
N GLU A 33 -23.80 -7.58 0.23
CA GLU A 33 -22.81 -6.58 0.57
C GLU A 33 -21.54 -7.37 0.90
N ALA A 34 -20.54 -7.25 0.04
CA ALA A 34 -19.21 -7.77 0.32
C ALA A 34 -18.74 -7.00 1.56
N THR A 35 -18.95 -7.57 2.73
CA THR A 35 -18.31 -7.09 3.95
C THR A 35 -16.82 -7.06 3.64
N ALA A 36 -16.24 -5.87 3.70
CA ALA A 36 -14.80 -5.72 3.58
C ALA A 36 -14.17 -6.65 4.61
N THR A 37 -13.66 -7.79 4.15
CA THR A 37 -12.96 -8.76 5.01
C THR A 37 -11.75 -8.03 5.57
N GLU A 38 -11.59 -8.05 6.90
CA GLU A 38 -10.39 -7.51 7.52
C GLU A 38 -9.14 -8.10 6.85
N PRO A 39 -8.09 -7.27 6.66
CA PRO A 39 -6.86 -7.76 6.07
C PRO A 39 -6.28 -8.90 6.92
N PRO A 40 -5.68 -9.93 6.32
CA PRO A 40 -4.99 -10.98 7.07
C PRO A 40 -4.00 -10.41 8.08
N ASP A 41 -3.80 -11.09 9.19
CA ASP A 41 -2.91 -10.63 10.26
C ASP A 41 -1.51 -10.29 9.76
N ILE A 42 -1.00 -11.02 8.77
CA ILE A 42 0.29 -10.78 8.12
C ILE A 42 0.32 -9.40 7.45
N ILE A 43 -0.67 -9.06 6.62
CA ILE A 43 -0.73 -7.75 5.94
C ILE A 43 -0.87 -6.61 6.95
N ARG A 44 -1.64 -6.85 8.02
CA ARG A 44 -1.79 -5.85 9.10
C ARG A 44 -0.47 -5.63 9.83
N ALA A 45 0.27 -6.69 10.15
CA ALA A 45 1.57 -6.61 10.80
C ALA A 45 2.61 -5.88 9.93
N LEU A 46 2.72 -6.21 8.63
CA LEU A 46 3.59 -5.50 7.69
C LEU A 46 3.22 -4.02 7.58
N GLY A 47 1.93 -3.70 7.51
CA GLY A 47 1.45 -2.31 7.51
C GLY A 47 1.76 -1.56 8.82
N ASP A 48 1.76 -2.23 9.98
CA ASP A 48 2.17 -1.63 11.26
C ASP A 48 3.67 -1.33 11.27
N GLU A 49 4.48 -2.24 10.74
CA GLU A 49 5.92 -2.05 10.59
C GLU A 49 6.21 -0.86 9.66
N HIS A 50 5.50 -0.71 8.53
CA HIS A 50 5.60 0.45 7.64
C HIS A 50 5.24 1.76 8.34
N ARG A 51 4.18 1.78 9.17
CA ARG A 51 3.82 2.98 9.95
C ARG A 51 4.92 3.39 10.92
N TYR A 52 5.60 2.41 11.50
CA TYR A 52 6.75 2.68 12.38
C TYR A 52 7.93 3.23 11.57
N GLN A 53 8.29 2.60 10.45
CA GLN A 53 9.33 3.06 9.55
C GLN A 53 9.05 4.49 9.05
N ALA A 54 7.82 4.80 8.65
CA ALA A 54 7.44 6.15 8.22
C ALA A 54 7.68 7.23 9.29
N ARG A 55 7.48 6.90 10.58
CA ARG A 55 7.80 7.83 11.69
C ARG A 55 9.30 8.07 11.81
N LEU A 56 10.12 7.04 11.60
CA LEU A 56 11.57 7.14 11.61
C LEU A 56 12.08 7.97 10.42
N LEU A 57 11.50 7.78 9.23
CA LEU A 57 11.81 8.62 8.07
C LEU A 57 11.47 10.10 8.31
N ASN A 58 10.33 10.38 8.97
CA ASN A 58 9.97 11.75 9.34
C ASN A 58 10.98 12.38 10.31
N LEU A 59 11.58 11.59 11.22
CA LEU A 59 12.65 12.06 12.09
C LEU A 59 13.90 12.41 11.29
N LEU A 60 14.36 11.51 10.41
CA LEU A 60 15.49 11.76 9.52
C LEU A 60 15.28 13.03 8.68
N GLU A 61 14.10 13.17 8.09
CA GLU A 61 13.75 14.35 7.26
C GLU A 61 13.84 15.67 8.02
N ARG A 62 13.37 15.68 9.28
CA ARG A 62 13.50 16.86 10.15
C ARG A 62 14.96 17.18 10.44
N GLN A 63 15.79 16.18 10.73
CA GLN A 63 17.20 16.38 10.99
C GLN A 63 17.95 16.91 9.75
N VAL A 64 17.66 16.34 8.58
CA VAL A 64 18.20 16.83 7.30
C VAL A 64 17.73 18.27 7.00
N GLY A 65 16.51 18.60 7.39
CA GLY A 65 15.97 19.97 7.28
C GLY A 65 16.78 21.01 8.03
N LEU A 66 17.43 20.66 9.16
CA LEU A 66 18.32 21.55 9.91
C LEU A 66 19.54 21.97 9.10
N LEU A 67 20.08 21.08 8.26
CA LEU A 67 21.19 21.42 7.36
C LEU A 67 20.84 22.55 6.38
N ASN A 68 19.58 22.62 5.93
CA ASN A 68 19.11 23.70 5.06
C ASN A 68 19.08 25.06 5.79
N GLN A 69 18.97 25.03 7.11
CA GLN A 69 18.98 26.20 7.99
C GLN A 69 20.39 26.50 8.52
N ARG A 70 21.43 25.81 8.02
CA ARG A 70 22.82 25.89 8.51
C ARG A 70 22.94 25.54 10.01
N GLN A 71 22.06 24.68 10.49
CA GLN A 71 22.07 24.13 11.85
C GLN A 71 22.68 22.73 11.83
N VAL A 72 23.28 22.34 12.96
CA VAL A 72 23.86 21.01 13.13
C VAL A 72 22.73 20.02 13.49
N PRO A 73 22.55 18.94 12.72
CA PRO A 73 21.58 17.91 13.09
C PRO A 73 22.06 17.08 14.28
N ASP A 74 21.14 16.38 14.92
CA ASP A 74 21.47 15.36 15.92
C ASP A 74 21.93 14.08 15.20
N TYR A 75 23.24 13.99 14.97
CA TYR A 75 23.87 12.86 14.30
C TYR A 75 23.72 11.55 15.07
N ASP A 76 23.68 11.58 16.41
CA ASP A 76 23.49 10.35 17.21
C ASP A 76 22.07 9.82 17.06
N ALA A 77 21.07 10.67 17.07
CA ALA A 77 19.69 10.29 16.79
C ALA A 77 19.54 9.73 15.35
N MET A 78 20.13 10.39 14.34
CA MET A 78 20.12 9.90 12.96
C MET A 78 20.82 8.54 12.83
N TYR A 79 21.96 8.36 13.48
CA TYR A 79 22.70 7.11 13.52
C TYR A 79 21.87 5.99 14.13
N GLY A 80 21.25 6.23 15.29
CA GLY A 80 20.36 5.25 15.95
C GLY A 80 19.22 4.81 15.04
N VAL A 81 18.57 5.76 14.35
CA VAL A 81 17.52 5.46 13.36
C VAL A 81 18.05 4.59 12.23
N MET A 82 19.16 4.99 11.60
CA MET A 82 19.69 4.26 10.45
C MET A 82 20.24 2.88 10.82
N ARG A 83 20.81 2.74 12.02
CA ARG A 83 21.18 1.43 12.56
C ARG A 83 19.98 0.48 12.65
N TYR A 84 18.84 0.98 13.11
CA TYR A 84 17.60 0.19 13.12
C TYR A 84 17.13 -0.11 11.69
N MET A 85 17.06 0.92 10.83
CA MET A 85 16.52 0.81 9.47
C MET A 85 17.33 -0.13 8.56
N THR A 86 18.66 -0.19 8.73
CA THR A 86 19.54 -1.10 7.98
C THR A 86 19.67 -2.49 8.62
N GLN A 87 19.03 -2.75 9.72
CA GLN A 87 19.05 -4.08 10.36
C GLN A 87 17.68 -4.74 10.38
N PHE A 88 16.67 -4.06 10.93
CA PHE A 88 15.37 -4.67 11.09
C PHE A 88 14.62 -4.83 9.74
N PRO A 89 14.39 -3.78 8.93
CA PRO A 89 13.72 -3.96 7.65
C PRO A 89 14.46 -4.93 6.73
N ASP A 90 15.76 -4.75 6.56
CA ASP A 90 16.55 -5.51 5.58
C ASP A 90 16.69 -6.99 5.92
N ARG A 91 16.61 -7.36 7.20
CA ARG A 91 16.81 -8.74 7.66
C ARG A 91 15.53 -9.46 8.04
N LEU A 92 14.49 -8.75 8.39
CA LEU A 92 13.27 -9.34 8.92
C LEU A 92 12.03 -8.96 8.12
N HIS A 93 11.86 -7.69 7.78
CA HIS A 93 10.66 -7.18 7.13
C HIS A 93 10.60 -7.54 5.63
N HIS A 94 11.58 -7.10 4.83
CA HIS A 94 11.63 -7.42 3.40
C HIS A 94 11.59 -8.92 3.10
N PRO A 95 12.32 -9.81 3.83
CA PRO A 95 12.18 -11.25 3.61
C PRO A 95 10.77 -11.80 3.86
N LYS A 96 9.98 -11.19 4.76
CA LYS A 96 8.58 -11.58 4.94
C LYS A 96 7.71 -11.16 3.76
N GLU A 97 7.94 -9.96 3.23
CA GLU A 97 7.25 -9.47 2.03
C GLU A 97 7.57 -10.32 0.82
N ASP A 98 8.83 -10.70 0.64
CA ASP A 98 9.28 -11.58 -0.45
C ASP A 98 8.49 -12.91 -0.48
N LEU A 99 8.14 -13.47 0.69
CA LEU A 99 7.31 -14.66 0.78
C LEU A 99 5.87 -14.42 0.28
N VAL A 100 5.31 -13.25 0.60
CA VAL A 100 3.98 -12.86 0.11
C VAL A 100 4.03 -12.64 -1.40
N PHE A 101 5.07 -11.97 -1.91
CA PHE A 101 5.24 -11.68 -3.34
C PHE A 101 5.47 -12.95 -4.15
N GLU A 102 6.24 -13.91 -3.64
CA GLU A 102 6.37 -15.23 -4.25
C GLU A 102 5.01 -15.91 -4.43
N LYS A 103 4.16 -15.87 -3.41
CA LYS A 103 2.81 -16.44 -3.48
C LYS A 103 1.90 -15.69 -4.44
N ILE A 104 2.00 -14.37 -4.52
CA ILE A 104 1.26 -13.59 -5.52
C ILE A 104 1.59 -14.10 -6.93
N VAL A 105 2.86 -14.25 -7.28
CA VAL A 105 3.29 -14.71 -8.61
C VAL A 105 2.80 -16.13 -8.90
N GLN A 106 2.78 -17.02 -7.89
CA GLN A 106 2.24 -18.38 -8.04
C GLN A 106 0.73 -18.37 -8.37
N ARG A 107 -0.03 -17.38 -7.89
CA ARG A 107 -1.48 -17.25 -8.10
C ARG A 107 -1.84 -16.37 -9.30
N ASP A 108 -1.01 -15.39 -9.59
CA ASP A 108 -1.17 -14.45 -10.70
C ASP A 108 0.20 -14.17 -11.34
N ALA A 109 0.52 -14.95 -12.36
CA ALA A 109 1.76 -14.78 -13.12
C ALA A 109 1.89 -13.39 -13.78
N GLY A 110 0.79 -12.68 -13.99
CA GLY A 110 0.80 -11.30 -14.50
C GLY A 110 1.45 -10.30 -13.55
N ALA A 111 1.55 -10.63 -12.26
CA ALA A 111 2.20 -9.78 -11.26
C ALA A 111 3.74 -9.86 -11.28
N GLU A 112 4.32 -10.86 -11.96
CA GLU A 112 5.78 -11.10 -11.94
C GLU A 112 6.63 -9.87 -12.26
N PRO A 113 6.33 -9.04 -13.28
CA PRO A 113 7.13 -7.84 -13.58
C PRO A 113 7.15 -6.85 -12.41
N LYS A 114 6.00 -6.65 -11.75
CA LYS A 114 5.90 -5.73 -10.61
C LYS A 114 6.62 -6.28 -9.37
N VAL A 115 6.53 -7.58 -9.14
CA VAL A 115 7.28 -8.24 -8.05
C VAL A 115 8.78 -8.11 -8.27
N LYS A 116 9.28 -8.34 -9.49
CA LYS A 116 10.71 -8.13 -9.81
C LYS A 116 11.17 -6.69 -9.55
N GLU A 117 10.33 -5.70 -9.89
CA GLU A 117 10.62 -4.29 -9.59
C GLU A 117 10.76 -4.06 -8.07
N LEU A 118 9.89 -4.64 -7.25
CA LEU A 118 9.94 -4.49 -5.79
C LEU A 118 11.15 -5.22 -5.18
N LEU A 119 11.44 -6.44 -5.62
CA LEU A 119 12.64 -7.16 -5.17
C LEU A 119 13.93 -6.38 -5.50
N GLN A 120 14.00 -5.75 -6.67
CA GLN A 120 15.11 -4.87 -7.02
C GLN A 120 15.13 -3.62 -6.12
N ALA A 121 13.96 -3.07 -5.79
CA ALA A 121 13.86 -1.92 -4.89
C ALA A 121 14.38 -2.24 -3.48
N HIS A 122 14.20 -3.47 -2.97
CA HIS A 122 14.80 -3.91 -1.70
C HIS A 122 16.34 -3.78 -1.76
N VAL A 123 16.96 -4.28 -2.83
CA VAL A 123 18.43 -4.17 -3.01
C VAL A 123 18.86 -2.70 -3.05
N ASP A 124 18.18 -1.88 -3.83
CA ASP A 124 18.49 -0.46 -3.96
C ASP A 124 18.32 0.31 -2.63
N ILE A 125 17.34 -0.06 -1.82
CA ILE A 125 17.09 0.54 -0.49
C ILE A 125 18.21 0.17 0.46
N ILE A 126 18.65 -1.08 0.47
CA ILE A 126 19.79 -1.54 1.28
C ILE A 126 21.04 -0.72 0.95
N GLU A 127 21.41 -0.60 -0.34
CA GLU A 127 22.58 0.15 -0.78
C GLU A 127 22.49 1.63 -0.36
N LYS A 128 21.35 2.28 -0.61
CA LYS A 128 21.13 3.68 -0.21
C LYS A 128 21.15 3.86 1.31
N GLY A 129 20.64 2.87 2.05
CA GLY A 129 20.68 2.88 3.52
C GLY A 129 22.10 2.84 4.05
N GLN A 130 22.98 2.02 3.48
CA GLN A 130 24.39 1.95 3.84
C GLN A 130 25.11 3.26 3.53
N HIS A 131 24.91 3.84 2.34
CA HIS A 131 25.51 5.13 1.98
C HIS A 131 25.04 6.27 2.91
N LEU A 132 23.77 6.26 3.33
CA LEU A 132 23.29 7.26 4.29
C LEU A 132 23.90 7.04 5.67
N LEU A 133 24.00 5.79 6.12
CA LEU A 133 24.62 5.46 7.41
C LEU A 133 26.09 5.92 7.47
N GLU A 134 26.88 5.69 6.40
CA GLU A 134 28.26 6.16 6.27
C GLU A 134 28.34 7.69 6.34
N ALA A 135 27.49 8.40 5.59
CA ALA A 135 27.49 9.87 5.60
C ALA A 135 27.13 10.44 7.00
N ILE A 136 26.24 9.78 7.74
CA ILE A 136 25.91 10.13 9.11
C ILE A 136 27.10 9.86 10.04
N GLU A 137 27.80 8.75 9.87
CA GLU A 137 28.98 8.41 10.68
C GLU A 137 30.11 9.43 10.52
N HIS A 138 30.37 9.89 9.28
CA HIS A 138 31.33 10.96 9.03
C HIS A 138 30.94 12.25 9.76
N GLY A 139 29.67 12.66 9.66
CA GLY A 139 29.16 13.83 10.37
C GLY A 139 29.28 13.69 11.89
N ARG A 140 28.95 12.51 12.44
CA ARG A 140 29.03 12.20 13.87
C ARG A 140 30.47 12.26 14.43
N LYS A 141 31.45 11.78 13.65
CA LYS A 141 32.85 11.83 14.01
C LYS A 141 33.48 13.21 13.79
N GLY A 142 32.84 14.08 13.00
CA GLY A 142 33.38 15.39 12.63
C GLY A 142 34.63 15.30 11.80
N ASP A 143 34.77 14.24 10.98
CA ASP A 143 35.95 14.00 10.19
C ASP A 143 35.96 14.78 8.87
N ALA A 144 37.07 14.68 8.11
CA ALA A 144 37.26 15.43 6.87
C ALA A 144 36.28 15.01 5.73
N GLN A 145 35.64 13.87 5.84
CA GLN A 145 34.65 13.37 4.89
C GLN A 145 33.22 13.87 5.19
N ALA A 146 33.02 14.57 6.32
CA ALA A 146 31.74 15.14 6.71
C ALA A 146 31.33 16.25 5.75
N ASP A 147 30.53 15.92 4.73
CA ASP A 147 29.94 16.87 3.78
C ASP A 147 28.42 16.93 3.96
N PRO A 148 27.85 18.06 4.42
CA PRO A 148 26.41 18.23 4.54
C PRO A 148 25.63 18.02 3.22
N ASN A 149 26.25 18.25 2.07
CA ASN A 149 25.61 18.01 0.78
C ASN A 149 25.52 16.52 0.44
N VAL A 150 26.58 15.77 0.77
CA VAL A 150 26.58 14.30 0.62
C VAL A 150 25.52 13.71 1.52
N LEU A 151 25.50 14.07 2.79
CA LEU A 151 24.48 13.62 3.75
C LEU A 151 23.06 13.93 3.25
N ARG A 152 22.80 15.15 2.80
CA ARG A 152 21.48 15.56 2.31
C ARG A 152 21.04 14.74 1.10
N LYS A 153 21.93 14.56 0.10
CA LYS A 153 21.65 13.76 -1.10
C LYS A 153 21.36 12.31 -0.75
N ALA A 154 22.17 11.71 0.10
CA ALA A 154 21.99 10.33 0.56
C ALA A 154 20.65 10.15 1.29
N ALA A 155 20.32 11.09 2.20
CA ALA A 155 19.06 11.04 2.93
C ALA A 155 17.84 11.18 2.01
N HIS A 156 17.84 12.13 1.07
CA HIS A 156 16.74 12.27 0.12
C HIS A 156 16.59 11.04 -0.78
N ALA A 157 17.70 10.44 -1.22
CA ALA A 157 17.69 9.23 -2.03
C ALA A 157 17.08 8.05 -1.27
N TYR A 158 17.52 7.82 -0.02
CA TYR A 158 17.01 6.74 0.83
C TYR A 158 15.54 6.93 1.18
N ILE A 159 15.19 8.08 1.76
CA ILE A 159 13.83 8.41 2.20
C ILE A 159 12.84 8.32 1.03
N GLY A 160 13.20 8.91 -0.11
CA GLY A 160 12.36 8.91 -1.31
C GLY A 160 12.16 7.51 -1.90
N SER A 161 13.19 6.66 -1.87
CA SER A 161 13.09 5.27 -2.34
C SER A 161 12.20 4.43 -1.44
N LEU A 162 12.42 4.48 -0.12
CA LEU A 162 11.65 3.68 0.82
C LEU A 162 10.18 4.11 0.88
N ARG A 163 9.86 5.40 0.86
CA ARG A 163 8.48 5.88 0.80
C ARG A 163 7.75 5.39 -0.46
N ARG A 164 8.38 5.53 -1.63
CA ARG A 164 7.80 5.05 -2.89
C ARG A 164 7.56 3.55 -2.88
N HIS A 165 8.49 2.80 -2.30
CA HIS A 165 8.40 1.35 -2.14
C HIS A 165 7.17 0.98 -1.29
N MET A 166 7.05 1.52 -0.08
CA MET A 166 5.89 1.31 0.79
C MET A 166 4.56 1.73 0.14
N ASP A 167 4.55 2.84 -0.63
CA ASP A 167 3.35 3.28 -1.35
C ASP A 167 2.90 2.26 -2.39
N ILE A 168 3.83 1.66 -3.16
CA ILE A 168 3.52 0.63 -4.16
C ILE A 168 2.92 -0.60 -3.48
N GLU A 169 3.45 -1.00 -2.35
CA GLU A 169 2.94 -2.15 -1.60
C GLU A 169 1.56 -1.91 -1.05
N HIS A 170 1.35 -0.79 -0.40
CA HIS A 170 0.04 -0.43 0.16
C HIS A 170 -1.04 -0.24 -0.91
N LEU A 171 -0.69 0.38 -2.04
CA LEU A 171 -1.66 0.71 -3.08
C LEU A 171 -1.93 -0.45 -4.04
N HIS A 172 -0.98 -1.37 -4.21
CA HIS A 172 -1.07 -2.38 -5.26
C HIS A 172 -0.85 -3.80 -4.75
N MET A 173 0.24 -4.07 -4.02
CA MET A 173 0.65 -5.44 -3.74
C MET A 173 -0.14 -6.06 -2.60
N PHE A 174 -0.36 -5.37 -1.50
CA PHE A 174 -1.15 -5.87 -0.39
C PHE A 174 -2.62 -6.08 -0.78
N PRO A 175 -3.30 -5.16 -1.50
CA PRO A 175 -4.63 -5.43 -2.04
C PRO A 175 -4.67 -6.62 -3.03
N LEU A 176 -3.64 -6.77 -3.87
CA LEU A 176 -3.55 -7.92 -4.77
C LEU A 176 -3.38 -9.23 -4.00
N ALA A 177 -2.49 -9.27 -3.00
CA ALA A 177 -2.31 -10.43 -2.14
C ALA A 177 -3.64 -10.87 -1.49
N GLN A 178 -4.39 -9.93 -0.91
CA GLN A 178 -5.69 -10.20 -0.31
C GLN A 178 -6.72 -10.74 -1.30
N LYS A 179 -6.62 -10.35 -2.56
CA LYS A 179 -7.52 -10.78 -3.63
C LYS A 179 -7.19 -12.18 -4.16
N VAL A 180 -5.91 -12.53 -4.29
CA VAL A 180 -5.50 -13.73 -5.04
C VAL A 180 -5.04 -14.88 -4.15
N LEU A 181 -4.57 -14.61 -2.91
CA LEU A 181 -4.12 -15.65 -1.99
C LEU A 181 -5.29 -16.30 -1.27
N THR A 182 -5.23 -17.62 -1.17
CA THR A 182 -6.20 -18.42 -0.41
C THR A 182 -5.84 -18.51 1.07
N ALA A 183 -6.76 -18.99 1.92
CA ALA A 183 -6.47 -19.26 3.32
C ALA A 183 -5.30 -20.23 3.51
N ALA A 184 -5.16 -21.22 2.63
CA ALA A 184 -4.05 -22.17 2.67
C ALA A 184 -2.70 -21.50 2.35
N ASP A 185 -2.68 -20.55 1.40
CA ASP A 185 -1.47 -19.76 1.10
C ASP A 185 -1.03 -18.94 2.28
N TRP A 186 -1.96 -18.29 2.99
CA TRP A 186 -1.65 -17.51 4.18
C TRP A 186 -1.07 -18.38 5.31
N VAL A 187 -1.59 -19.59 5.51
CA VAL A 187 -1.04 -20.56 6.48
C VAL A 187 0.39 -20.95 6.11
N GLU A 188 0.66 -21.19 4.82
CA GLU A 188 2.02 -21.52 4.34
C GLU A 188 2.98 -20.35 4.50
N VAL A 189 2.57 -19.13 4.13
CA VAL A 189 3.36 -17.91 4.32
C VAL A 189 3.70 -17.70 5.80
N ASP A 190 2.70 -17.79 6.71
CA ASP A 190 2.92 -17.67 8.15
C ASP A 190 3.93 -18.70 8.68
N ALA A 191 3.81 -19.96 8.24
CA ALA A 191 4.74 -21.00 8.64
C ALA A 191 6.18 -20.73 8.19
N ARG A 192 6.38 -20.15 7.00
CA ARG A 192 7.68 -19.78 6.45
C ARG A 192 8.25 -18.50 7.08
N MET A 193 7.41 -17.62 7.60
CA MET A 193 7.84 -16.39 8.30
C MET A 193 8.42 -16.68 9.70
N LYS A 194 7.98 -17.73 10.38
CA LYS A 194 8.41 -18.06 11.75
C LYS A 194 9.92 -18.16 11.97
N PRO A 195 10.70 -18.76 11.04
CA PRO A 195 12.17 -18.81 11.18
C PRO A 195 12.86 -17.46 11.00
N ILE A 196 12.16 -16.44 10.48
CA ILE A 196 12.71 -15.09 10.23
C ILE A 196 12.61 -14.22 11.50
N LEU A 197 11.83 -14.67 12.49
CA LEU A 197 11.68 -14.01 13.80
C LEU A 197 12.79 -14.45 14.75
#